data_a3fd20fba82c946829952aecc9c402cc
#
_entry.id   a3fd20fba82c946829952aecc9c402cc
#
_cell.length_a   1.000
_cell.length_b   1.000
_cell.length_c   1.000
_cell.angle_alpha   90.00
_cell.angle_beta   90.00
_cell.angle_gamma   90.00
#
_symmetry.space_group_name_H-M   'P 1'
#
loop_
_entity.id
_entity.type
_entity.pdbx_description
1 polymer ?
#
loop_
_entity_poly.entity_id
_entity_poly.type
_entity_poly.pdbx_seq_one_letter_code
_entity_poly.pdbx_strand_id
1 'polypeptide(L)'
;MNPAVSVEELVEDQWTRYRDIRLAALESDGHAFGGNLDSERLFTESQWREKARQYIAVVAIVDEEDIGLMTIENLTGDFGATCWVGSCWVDPEFRQHGALRALFGYLDLHAEHRDWATQGLGVWVDNEIAITAYEKLGFTQMGEKQESTRKPGMYYQRMLRKTVVN
;
A
#
# COMPACT_ATOMS: atom_id res chain seq x y z
N MET A 1 20.05 16.81 -6.21
CA MET A 1 19.16 16.23 -7.23
C MET A 1 18.48 15.00 -6.62
N ASN A 2 17.17 14.95 -6.65
CA ASN A 2 16.47 13.76 -6.15
C ASN A 2 16.68 12.59 -7.10
N PRO A 3 16.91 11.36 -6.56
CA PRO A 3 17.03 10.20 -7.42
C PRO A 3 15.72 9.95 -8.18
N ALA A 4 15.84 9.44 -9.39
CA ALA A 4 14.68 9.09 -10.20
C ALA A 4 13.99 7.86 -9.61
N VAL A 5 12.66 7.95 -9.42
CA VAL A 5 11.86 6.83 -8.93
C VAL A 5 11.14 6.19 -10.12
N SER A 6 11.31 4.90 -10.29
CA SER A 6 10.51 4.11 -11.22
C SER A 6 9.58 3.19 -10.45
N VAL A 7 8.56 2.66 -11.13
CA VAL A 7 7.53 1.82 -10.51
C VAL A 7 7.34 0.57 -11.37
N GLU A 8 7.21 -0.57 -10.70
CA GLU A 8 7.03 -1.86 -11.38
C GLU A 8 5.97 -2.69 -10.64
N GLU A 9 5.07 -3.30 -11.40
CA GLU A 9 4.14 -4.29 -10.86
C GLU A 9 4.82 -5.64 -10.85
N LEU A 10 4.83 -6.31 -9.70
CA LEU A 10 5.44 -7.62 -9.56
C LEU A 10 4.49 -8.72 -10.03
N VAL A 11 5.04 -9.76 -10.67
CA VAL A 11 4.31 -10.97 -11.02
C VAL A 11 4.58 -12.06 -9.98
N GLU A 12 3.80 -13.13 -9.99
CA GLU A 12 3.90 -14.21 -9.00
C GLU A 12 5.32 -14.80 -8.88
N ASP A 13 6.02 -14.96 -9.99
CA ASP A 13 7.39 -15.50 -9.96
C ASP A 13 8.38 -14.56 -9.27
N GLN A 14 8.01 -13.32 -9.04
CA GLN A 14 8.81 -12.35 -8.29
C GLN A 14 8.41 -12.29 -6.81
N TRP A 15 7.83 -13.37 -6.30
CA TRP A 15 7.36 -13.44 -4.91
C TRP A 15 8.45 -13.16 -3.89
N THR A 16 9.72 -13.42 -4.20
CA THR A 16 10.84 -13.12 -3.29
C THR A 16 11.04 -11.61 -3.12
N ARG A 17 10.85 -10.83 -4.18
CA ARG A 17 10.89 -9.36 -4.08
C ARG A 17 9.74 -8.86 -3.23
N TYR A 18 8.54 -9.40 -3.44
CA TYR A 18 7.38 -9.07 -2.61
C TYR A 18 7.65 -9.38 -1.13
N ARG A 19 8.10 -10.62 -0.85
CA ARG A 19 8.45 -11.03 0.51
C ARG A 19 9.44 -10.06 1.13
N ASP A 20 10.53 -9.79 0.45
CA ASP A 20 11.63 -9.00 1.01
C ASP A 20 11.20 -7.56 1.32
N ILE A 21 10.48 -6.91 0.42
CA ILE A 21 10.00 -5.54 0.66
C ILE A 21 8.91 -5.51 1.73
N ARG A 22 8.03 -6.51 1.77
CA ARG A 22 6.98 -6.62 2.79
C ARG A 22 7.59 -6.80 4.18
N LEU A 23 8.57 -7.70 4.31
CA LEU A 23 9.25 -7.92 5.59
C LEU A 23 10.05 -6.69 6.02
N ALA A 24 10.69 -6.00 5.07
CA ALA A 24 11.39 -4.75 5.37
C ALA A 24 10.42 -3.69 5.92
N ALA A 25 9.24 -3.57 5.33
CA ALA A 25 8.21 -2.63 5.79
C ALA A 25 7.75 -2.97 7.21
N LEU A 26 7.49 -4.24 7.49
CA LEU A 26 7.05 -4.69 8.82
C LEU A 26 8.14 -4.51 9.87
N GLU A 27 9.40 -4.73 9.50
CA GLU A 27 10.53 -4.54 10.42
C GLU A 27 10.75 -3.05 10.74
N SER A 28 10.66 -2.20 9.73
CA SER A 28 10.86 -0.75 9.88
C SER A 28 9.69 -0.06 10.58
N ASP A 29 8.46 -0.36 10.18
CA ASP A 29 7.27 0.36 10.59
C ASP A 29 6.09 -0.57 10.89
N GLY A 30 6.35 -1.69 11.54
CA GLY A 30 5.33 -2.72 11.80
C GLY A 30 4.08 -2.21 12.51
N HIS A 31 4.23 -1.17 13.33
CA HIS A 31 3.11 -0.54 14.03
C HIS A 31 2.12 0.15 13.06
N ALA A 32 2.54 0.48 11.85
CA ALA A 32 1.70 1.12 10.85
C ALA A 32 0.82 0.12 10.06
N PHE A 33 1.06 -1.17 10.24
CA PHE A 33 0.40 -2.22 9.45
C PHE A 33 -0.45 -3.13 10.30
N GLY A 34 -1.45 -3.75 9.66
CA GLY A 34 -2.28 -4.78 10.30
C GLY A 34 -1.61 -6.15 10.39
N GLY A 35 -0.51 -6.36 9.65
CA GLY A 35 0.22 -7.61 9.64
C GLY A 35 1.18 -7.77 10.80
N ASN A 36 1.80 -8.95 10.90
CA ASN A 36 2.69 -9.31 11.99
C ASN A 36 3.99 -9.87 11.43
N LEU A 37 5.12 -9.23 11.76
CA LEU A 37 6.44 -9.63 11.28
C LEU A 37 6.80 -11.06 11.67
N ASP A 38 6.55 -11.44 12.91
CA ASP A 38 6.95 -12.75 13.42
C ASP A 38 6.24 -13.89 12.67
N SER A 39 4.94 -13.73 12.39
CA SER A 39 4.19 -14.73 11.64
C SER A 39 4.51 -14.70 10.15
N GLU A 40 4.63 -13.52 9.53
CA GLU A 40 4.91 -13.42 8.10
C GLU A 40 6.33 -13.87 7.75
N ARG A 41 7.28 -13.69 8.65
CA ARG A 41 8.65 -14.17 8.47
C ARG A 41 8.69 -15.70 8.31
N LEU A 42 7.73 -16.41 8.85
CA LEU A 42 7.65 -17.86 8.80
C LEU A 42 6.85 -18.40 7.60
N PHE A 43 6.32 -17.52 6.77
CA PHE A 43 5.56 -17.94 5.59
C PHE A 43 6.44 -18.73 4.62
N THR A 44 5.87 -19.82 4.08
CA THR A 44 6.50 -20.64 3.05
C THR A 44 6.41 -19.96 1.68
N GLU A 45 7.16 -20.47 0.69
CA GLU A 45 7.04 -20.02 -0.69
C GLU A 45 5.59 -20.11 -1.17
N SER A 46 4.91 -21.22 -0.88
CA SER A 46 3.50 -21.41 -1.26
C SER A 46 2.60 -20.30 -0.71
N GLN A 47 2.82 -19.90 0.55
CA GLN A 47 2.04 -18.84 1.18
C GLN A 47 2.36 -17.47 0.56
N TRP A 48 3.61 -17.19 0.23
CA TRP A 48 3.98 -15.95 -0.45
C TRP A 48 3.42 -15.88 -1.86
N ARG A 49 3.44 -16.98 -2.59
CA ARG A 49 2.83 -17.04 -3.93
C ARG A 49 1.32 -16.84 -3.86
N GLU A 50 0.65 -17.38 -2.84
CA GLU A 50 -0.77 -17.16 -2.63
C GLU A 50 -1.07 -15.67 -2.40
N LYS A 51 -0.27 -15.00 -1.58
CA LYS A 51 -0.40 -13.56 -1.37
C LYS A 51 -0.16 -12.79 -2.67
N ALA A 52 0.79 -13.21 -3.48
CA ALA A 52 1.09 -12.57 -4.76
C ALA A 52 -0.04 -12.76 -5.78
N ARG A 53 -0.84 -13.79 -5.63
CA ARG A 53 -2.04 -13.99 -6.45
C ARG A 53 -3.23 -13.15 -5.94
N GLN A 54 -3.33 -13.00 -4.63
CA GLN A 54 -4.43 -12.25 -3.99
C GLN A 54 -4.25 -10.74 -4.11
N TYR A 55 -3.03 -10.27 -3.97
CA TYR A 55 -2.71 -8.84 -3.97
C TYR A 55 -1.80 -8.51 -5.14
N ILE A 56 -2.12 -7.42 -5.83
CA ILE A 56 -1.22 -6.87 -6.83
C ILE A 56 -0.17 -6.05 -6.09
N ALA A 57 1.08 -6.46 -6.17
CA ALA A 57 2.17 -5.77 -5.50
C ALA A 57 2.86 -4.83 -6.49
N VAL A 58 2.98 -3.56 -6.12
CA VAL A 58 3.64 -2.54 -6.91
C VAL A 58 4.80 -2.00 -6.07
N VAL A 59 5.99 -1.94 -6.66
CA VAL A 59 7.18 -1.47 -5.96
C VAL A 59 7.71 -0.18 -6.57
N ALA A 60 8.22 0.69 -5.72
CA ALA A 60 8.98 1.87 -6.13
C ALA A 60 10.46 1.51 -6.10
N ILE A 61 11.20 1.92 -7.12
CA ILE A 61 12.57 1.50 -7.36
C ILE A 61 13.46 2.73 -7.53
N VAL A 62 14.60 2.74 -6.84
CA VAL A 62 15.66 3.74 -7.01
C VAL A 62 16.98 2.98 -7.14
N ASP A 63 17.77 3.27 -8.18
CA ASP A 63 19.07 2.64 -8.41
C ASP A 63 19.01 1.10 -8.32
N GLU A 64 18.01 0.52 -8.96
CA GLU A 64 17.78 -0.94 -9.02
C GLU A 64 17.37 -1.58 -7.69
N GLU A 65 17.11 -0.78 -6.65
CA GLU A 65 16.65 -1.28 -5.35
C GLU A 65 15.17 -1.00 -5.14
N ASP A 66 14.46 -1.96 -4.61
CA ASP A 66 13.07 -1.80 -4.18
C ASP A 66 13.05 -0.98 -2.89
N ILE A 67 12.48 0.22 -2.93
CA ILE A 67 12.48 1.17 -1.80
C ILE A 67 11.07 1.51 -1.30
N GLY A 68 10.05 0.99 -1.92
CA GLY A 68 8.67 1.22 -1.52
C GLY A 68 7.75 0.14 -2.03
N LEU A 69 6.60 0.01 -1.38
CA LEU A 69 5.60 -1.02 -1.68
C LEU A 69 4.20 -0.42 -1.59
N MET A 70 3.33 -0.89 -2.44
CA MET A 70 1.90 -0.70 -2.34
C MET A 70 1.22 -1.96 -2.86
N THR A 71 0.20 -2.44 -2.16
CA THR A 71 -0.61 -3.56 -2.66
C THR A 71 -1.99 -3.06 -3.06
N ILE A 72 -2.56 -3.68 -4.07
CA ILE A 72 -3.90 -3.37 -4.56
C ILE A 72 -4.69 -4.66 -4.57
N GLU A 73 -5.87 -4.62 -3.97
CA GLU A 73 -6.80 -5.74 -3.99
C GLU A 73 -8.04 -5.31 -4.76
N ASN A 74 -8.40 -6.09 -5.79
CA ASN A 74 -9.60 -5.83 -6.58
C ASN A 74 -10.81 -6.36 -5.82
N LEU A 75 -11.51 -5.47 -5.16
CA LEU A 75 -12.72 -5.80 -4.42
C LEU A 75 -13.64 -4.58 -4.35
N THR A 76 -14.93 -4.83 -4.21
CA THR A 76 -15.89 -3.79 -3.89
C THR A 76 -15.79 -3.53 -2.40
N GLY A 77 -15.31 -2.34 -2.04
CA GLY A 77 -15.11 -1.96 -0.65
C GLY A 77 -16.15 -0.96 -0.16
N ASP A 78 -15.94 -0.50 1.06
CA ASP A 78 -16.80 0.49 1.69
C ASP A 78 -16.82 1.79 0.88
N PHE A 79 -17.95 2.48 0.95
CA PHE A 79 -18.18 3.80 0.31
C PHE A 79 -18.01 3.80 -1.21
N GLY A 80 -18.22 2.64 -1.85
CA GLY A 80 -18.14 2.51 -3.30
C GLY A 80 -16.74 2.32 -3.86
N ALA A 81 -15.78 1.97 -3.03
CA ALA A 81 -14.43 1.65 -3.50
C ALA A 81 -14.47 0.47 -4.47
N THR A 82 -13.73 0.58 -5.56
CA THR A 82 -13.61 -0.49 -6.57
C THR A 82 -12.31 -1.27 -6.40
N CYS A 83 -11.40 -0.75 -5.59
CA CYS A 83 -10.19 -1.45 -5.18
C CYS A 83 -9.77 -0.98 -3.79
N TRP A 84 -8.96 -1.80 -3.13
CA TRP A 84 -8.46 -1.48 -1.80
C TRP A 84 -6.95 -1.44 -1.81
N VAL A 85 -6.39 -0.34 -1.33
CA VAL A 85 -4.94 -0.11 -1.29
C VAL A 85 -4.42 -0.47 0.09
N GLY A 86 -3.36 -1.24 0.13
CA GLY A 86 -2.74 -1.65 1.38
C GLY A 86 -1.24 -1.65 1.31
N SER A 87 -0.62 -1.98 2.42
CA SER A 87 0.85 -2.15 2.54
C SER A 87 1.65 -0.94 2.06
N CYS A 88 1.08 0.26 2.03
CA CYS A 88 1.80 1.46 1.57
C CYS A 88 2.98 1.74 2.49
N TRP A 89 4.18 1.67 1.94
CA TRP A 89 5.40 1.92 2.68
C TRP A 89 6.48 2.45 1.75
N VAL A 90 7.26 3.39 2.26
CA VAL A 90 8.47 3.88 1.60
C VAL A 90 9.58 3.82 2.63
N ASP A 91 10.73 3.28 2.23
CA ASP A 91 11.92 3.24 3.07
C ASP A 91 12.20 4.64 3.63
N PRO A 92 12.40 4.78 4.95
CA PRO A 92 12.64 6.09 5.57
C PRO A 92 13.72 6.93 4.91
N GLU A 93 14.78 6.29 4.39
CA GLU A 93 15.85 7.00 3.70
C GLU A 93 15.45 7.62 2.37
N PHE A 94 14.33 7.16 1.81
CA PHE A 94 13.85 7.61 0.49
C PHE A 94 12.53 8.40 0.58
N ARG A 95 12.08 8.74 1.78
CA ARG A 95 10.85 9.53 1.96
C ARG A 95 11.05 10.97 1.49
N GLN A 96 9.93 11.61 1.10
CA GLN A 96 9.89 12.99 0.61
C GLN A 96 10.60 13.21 -0.73
N HIS A 97 10.80 12.13 -1.50
CA HIS A 97 11.40 12.17 -2.84
C HIS A 97 10.43 11.74 -3.93
N GLY A 98 9.13 11.72 -3.63
CA GLY A 98 8.10 11.42 -4.63
C GLY A 98 7.77 9.95 -4.83
N ALA A 99 8.28 9.04 -4.01
CA ALA A 99 8.03 7.60 -4.16
C ALA A 99 6.54 7.25 -3.97
N LEU A 100 5.90 7.78 -2.94
CA LEU A 100 4.48 7.52 -2.70
C LEU A 100 3.63 8.07 -3.83
N ARG A 101 3.93 9.27 -4.30
CA ARG A 101 3.25 9.88 -5.44
C ARG A 101 3.43 9.04 -6.71
N ALA A 102 4.61 8.47 -6.91
CA ALA A 102 4.89 7.60 -8.07
C ALA A 102 4.05 6.31 -8.01
N LEU A 103 3.91 5.71 -6.82
CA LEU A 103 3.08 4.53 -6.63
C LEU A 103 1.60 4.83 -6.96
N PHE A 104 1.06 5.91 -6.45
CA PHE A 104 -0.32 6.29 -6.75
C PHE A 104 -0.49 6.77 -8.19
N GLY A 105 0.55 7.33 -8.80
CA GLY A 105 0.56 7.66 -10.22
C GLY A 105 0.43 6.44 -11.11
N TYR A 106 1.07 5.33 -10.73
CA TYR A 106 0.91 4.04 -11.42
C TYR A 106 -0.55 3.58 -11.35
N LEU A 107 -1.17 3.68 -10.18
CA LEU A 107 -2.56 3.30 -9.99
C LEU A 107 -3.48 4.18 -10.86
N ASP A 108 -3.26 5.48 -10.89
CA ASP A 108 -4.04 6.41 -11.71
C ASP A 108 -3.90 6.11 -13.21
N LEU A 109 -2.69 5.81 -13.65
CA LEU A 109 -2.41 5.52 -15.07
C LEU A 109 -3.19 4.30 -15.57
N HIS A 110 -3.42 3.32 -14.71
CA HIS A 110 -4.08 2.07 -15.07
C HIS A 110 -5.54 1.97 -14.58
N ALA A 111 -6.06 3.02 -13.95
CA ALA A 111 -7.35 2.98 -13.27
C ALA A 111 -8.51 2.62 -14.20
N GLU A 112 -8.52 3.16 -15.42
CA GLU A 112 -9.60 2.94 -16.38
C GLU A 112 -9.68 1.48 -16.83
N HIS A 113 -8.53 0.84 -17.03
CA HIS A 113 -8.46 -0.53 -17.54
C HIS A 113 -8.57 -1.61 -16.45
N ARG A 114 -8.32 -1.25 -15.21
CA ARG A 114 -8.15 -2.20 -14.11
C ARG A 114 -9.23 -2.05 -13.03
N ASP A 115 -10.22 -1.20 -13.26
CA ASP A 115 -11.29 -0.90 -12.30
C ASP A 115 -10.75 -0.35 -10.96
N TRP A 116 -9.78 0.54 -11.06
CA TRP A 116 -9.16 1.20 -9.90
C TRP A 116 -9.58 2.66 -9.75
N ALA A 117 -10.73 3.02 -10.32
CA ALA A 117 -11.16 4.43 -10.37
C ALA A 117 -11.53 5.00 -9.01
N THR A 118 -12.01 4.16 -8.08
CA THR A 118 -12.37 4.59 -6.73
C THR A 118 -11.56 3.74 -5.74
N GLN A 119 -10.63 4.40 -5.07
CA GLN A 119 -9.62 3.75 -4.25
C GLN A 119 -9.94 3.94 -2.77
N GLY A 120 -9.98 2.83 -2.02
CA GLY A 120 -10.15 2.86 -0.58
C GLY A 120 -8.89 2.40 0.14
N LEU A 121 -8.67 2.91 1.34
CA LEU A 121 -7.62 2.43 2.24
C LEU A 121 -8.06 2.63 3.69
N GLY A 122 -7.39 1.91 4.58
CA GLY A 122 -7.54 2.09 6.02
C GLY A 122 -6.23 2.59 6.62
N VAL A 123 -6.33 3.54 7.53
CA VAL A 123 -5.17 4.10 8.22
C VAL A 123 -5.47 4.22 9.71
N TRP A 124 -4.49 3.91 10.56
CA TRP A 124 -4.67 4.06 12.01
C TRP A 124 -4.98 5.51 12.35
N VAL A 125 -5.97 5.71 13.23
CA VAL A 125 -6.46 7.06 13.58
C VAL A 125 -5.39 7.95 14.21
N ASP A 126 -4.38 7.36 14.81
CA ASP A 126 -3.28 8.10 15.44
C ASP A 126 -2.08 8.32 14.51
N ASN A 127 -2.13 7.80 13.28
CA ASN A 127 -1.06 7.98 12.31
C ASN A 127 -1.30 9.25 11.48
N GLU A 128 -1.09 10.40 12.12
CA GLU A 128 -1.37 11.70 11.51
C GLU A 128 -0.48 11.98 10.30
N ILE A 129 0.75 11.47 10.31
CA ILE A 129 1.69 11.65 9.19
C ILE A 129 1.13 10.98 7.93
N ALA A 130 0.67 9.74 8.06
CA ALA A 130 0.09 9.00 6.93
C ALA A 130 -1.22 9.64 6.46
N ILE A 131 -2.10 10.04 7.37
CA ILE A 131 -3.36 10.70 7.02
C ILE A 131 -3.08 11.96 6.21
N THR A 132 -2.16 12.80 6.68
CA THR A 132 -1.77 14.02 5.98
C THR A 132 -1.21 13.73 4.59
N ALA A 133 -0.36 12.70 4.47
CA ALA A 133 0.20 12.30 3.17
C ALA A 133 -0.90 11.85 2.20
N TYR A 134 -1.86 11.06 2.68
CA TYR A 134 -2.98 10.61 1.84
C TYR A 134 -3.90 11.76 1.46
N GLU A 135 -4.16 12.69 2.38
CA GLU A 135 -4.96 13.86 2.07
C GLU A 135 -4.32 14.72 0.96
N LYS A 136 -3.00 14.84 0.98
CA LYS A 136 -2.26 15.54 -0.10
C LYS A 136 -2.40 14.86 -1.45
N LEU A 137 -2.64 13.55 -1.46
CA LEU A 137 -2.89 12.78 -2.69
C LEU A 137 -4.35 12.82 -3.14
N GLY A 138 -5.23 13.45 -2.37
CA GLY A 138 -6.64 13.59 -2.70
C GLY A 138 -7.58 12.65 -1.97
N PHE A 139 -7.09 11.89 -0.98
CA PHE A 139 -7.96 11.06 -0.15
C PHE A 139 -8.75 11.90 0.83
N THR A 140 -9.98 11.47 1.11
CA THR A 140 -10.86 12.08 2.09
C THR A 140 -11.25 11.03 3.12
N GLN A 141 -11.26 11.40 4.39
CA GLN A 141 -11.72 10.52 5.46
C GLN A 141 -13.22 10.27 5.32
N MET A 142 -13.64 9.01 5.45
CA MET A 142 -15.02 8.59 5.24
C MET A 142 -15.54 7.79 6.44
N GLY A 143 -16.68 8.20 6.96
CA GLY A 143 -17.37 7.48 8.02
C GLY A 143 -16.69 7.57 9.37
N GLU A 144 -17.14 6.74 10.30
CA GLU A 144 -16.61 6.68 11.64
C GLU A 144 -15.42 5.70 11.71
N LYS A 145 -14.53 5.95 12.70
CA LYS A 145 -13.42 5.02 12.95
C LYS A 145 -13.96 3.65 13.36
N GLN A 146 -13.22 2.60 13.00
CA GLN A 146 -13.59 1.22 13.31
C GLN A 146 -12.47 0.51 14.06
N GLU A 147 -12.86 -0.37 14.98
CA GLU A 147 -11.89 -1.18 15.70
C GLU A 147 -11.35 -2.29 14.80
N SER A 148 -10.05 -2.49 14.85
CA SER A 148 -9.39 -3.53 14.07
C SER A 148 -9.68 -4.91 14.69
N THR A 149 -10.07 -5.88 13.85
CA THR A 149 -10.24 -7.26 14.28
C THR A 149 -8.89 -7.96 14.49
N ARG A 150 -7.84 -7.50 13.80
CA ARG A 150 -6.50 -8.07 13.92
C ARG A 150 -5.72 -7.53 15.12
N LYS A 151 -5.98 -6.28 15.49
CA LYS A 151 -5.32 -5.60 16.61
C LYS A 151 -6.38 -4.96 17.50
N PRO A 152 -7.03 -5.74 18.41
CA PRO A 152 -8.06 -5.21 19.29
C PRO A 152 -7.57 -4.01 20.10
N GLY A 153 -8.43 -3.01 20.24
CA GLY A 153 -8.09 -1.76 20.90
C GLY A 153 -7.49 -0.70 19.99
N MET A 154 -7.15 -1.04 18.75
CA MET A 154 -6.68 -0.09 17.75
C MET A 154 -7.80 0.22 16.76
N TYR A 155 -7.90 1.48 16.39
CA TYR A 155 -8.95 1.98 15.51
C TYR A 155 -8.36 2.50 14.22
N TYR A 156 -9.03 2.21 13.10
CA TYR A 156 -8.62 2.73 11.80
C TYR A 156 -9.72 3.61 11.20
N GLN A 157 -9.28 4.56 10.37
CA GLN A 157 -10.13 5.43 9.59
C GLN A 157 -10.06 4.99 8.14
N ARG A 158 -11.23 4.90 7.48
CA ARG A 158 -11.28 4.63 6.05
C ARG A 158 -11.10 5.95 5.30
N MET A 159 -10.38 5.89 4.21
CA MET A 159 -10.19 7.03 3.32
C MET A 159 -10.50 6.62 1.89
N LEU A 160 -11.01 7.53 1.11
CA LEU A 160 -11.43 7.28 -0.26
C LEU A 160 -10.88 8.35 -1.19
N ARG A 161 -10.51 7.91 -2.39
CA ARG A 161 -10.02 8.79 -3.44
C ARG A 161 -10.56 8.31 -4.77
N LYS A 162 -10.98 9.25 -5.60
CA LYS A 162 -11.29 8.96 -7.01
C LYS A 162 -10.08 9.31 -7.84
N THR A 163 -9.78 8.47 -8.84
CA THR A 163 -8.69 8.72 -9.76
C THR A 163 -8.79 10.11 -10.34
N VAL A 164 -7.65 10.81 -10.35
CA VAL A 164 -7.54 12.10 -11.02
C VAL A 164 -7.43 11.84 -12.51
N VAL A 165 -8.48 12.21 -13.25
CA VAL A 165 -8.51 12.11 -14.71
C VAL A 165 -8.13 13.48 -15.26
N ASN A 166 -7.06 13.53 -16.04
CA ASN A 166 -6.65 14.73 -16.74
C ASN A 166 -7.28 14.79 -18.13
#